data_04c1cb2eafd9640ec08fe2ea0796b6eb
#
_entry.id   04c1cb2eafd9640ec08fe2ea0796b6eb
#
_cell.length_a   1.000
_cell.length_b   1.000
_cell.length_c   1.000
_cell.angle_alpha   90.00
_cell.angle_beta   90.00
_cell.angle_gamma   90.00
#
_symmetry.space_group_name_H-M   'P 1'
#
loop_
_entity.id
_entity.type
_entity.pdbx_description
1 polymer ?
#
loop_
_entity_poly.entity_id
_entity_poly.type
_entity_poly.pdbx_seq_one_letter_code
_entity_poly.pdbx_strand_id
1 'polypeptide(L)'
;MMPDIHPALPLILGGIALPLMPLSLRRILLPIIPLIGLWNIYMMPQSYHETLTLAGFELNIVRTDKLSLLFGYLFHIAGFLAAIYSVHLKDRLQPSTGLLYAGSAVGAVFAGDLLTLFIFWELLAITSVFQIWASKTPKATASGMRYLLMHISSGLLLLIGTILYYNSNNTLTFTHLGLGSLSTQLIFLGIGIKCAFPLFHTWLVDSYPEATPTGTVFLSSFTTKTAVYALARGYAGIEELIWIGSAMAMFPIFYAVIENDLRRVLGYSMINQIGFMVVGIGLGEGMGVNGAVAHAFNDVIFKGLLFMSMGAVLLRTGRMNGSDLGGLYKSMPWTCG
;
A
#
# COMPACT_ATOMS: atom_id res chain seq x y z
N MET A 1 -21.29 -22.77 -6.87
CA MET A 1 -20.67 -21.55 -7.36
C MET A 1 -20.89 -20.49 -6.31
N MET A 2 -19.86 -19.99 -5.64
CA MET A 2 -20.04 -18.76 -4.88
C MET A 2 -20.31 -17.65 -5.91
N PRO A 3 -21.21 -16.69 -5.64
CA PRO A 3 -21.38 -15.55 -6.52
C PRO A 3 -20.04 -14.81 -6.63
N ASP A 4 -19.79 -14.23 -7.81
CA ASP A 4 -18.58 -13.46 -8.09
C ASP A 4 -18.57 -12.23 -7.18
N ILE A 5 -17.93 -12.40 -6.02
CA ILE A 5 -17.86 -11.36 -4.98
C ILE A 5 -16.65 -10.48 -5.31
N HIS A 6 -16.85 -9.18 -5.38
CA HIS A 6 -15.74 -8.23 -5.57
C HIS A 6 -14.58 -8.53 -4.60
N PRO A 7 -13.32 -8.65 -5.06
CA PRO A 7 -12.18 -9.09 -4.26
C PRO A 7 -11.94 -8.30 -2.97
N ALA A 8 -12.27 -7.01 -2.96
CA ALA A 8 -12.12 -6.15 -1.79
C ALA A 8 -13.22 -6.36 -0.73
N LEU A 9 -14.40 -6.89 -1.09
CA LEU A 9 -15.56 -6.95 -0.21
C LEU A 9 -15.31 -7.72 1.10
N PRO A 10 -14.67 -8.90 1.10
CA PRO A 10 -14.42 -9.61 2.35
C PRO A 10 -13.65 -8.76 3.38
N LEU A 11 -12.62 -8.03 2.93
CA LEU A 11 -11.82 -7.15 3.79
C LEU A 11 -12.60 -5.90 4.23
N ILE A 12 -13.33 -5.27 3.32
CA ILE A 12 -14.12 -4.06 3.61
C ILE A 12 -15.26 -4.38 4.57
N LEU A 13 -16.08 -5.40 4.28
CA LEU A 13 -17.19 -5.79 5.14
C LEU A 13 -16.70 -6.29 6.49
N GLY A 14 -15.59 -7.07 6.48
CA GLY A 14 -14.93 -7.50 7.71
C GLY A 14 -14.45 -6.33 8.54
N GLY A 15 -13.82 -5.33 7.92
CA GLY A 15 -13.36 -4.12 8.58
C GLY A 15 -14.52 -3.30 9.20
N ILE A 16 -15.65 -3.19 8.52
CA ILE A 16 -16.86 -2.51 9.03
C ILE A 16 -17.50 -3.30 10.19
N ALA A 17 -17.58 -4.61 10.08
CA ALA A 17 -18.25 -5.46 11.07
C ALA A 17 -17.42 -5.68 12.35
N LEU A 18 -16.09 -5.69 12.23
CA LEU A 18 -15.17 -6.03 13.31
C LEU A 18 -15.36 -5.20 14.60
N PRO A 19 -15.56 -3.86 14.57
CA PRO A 19 -15.73 -3.05 15.78
C PRO A 19 -16.99 -3.39 16.59
N LEU A 20 -18.00 -3.98 15.93
CA LEU A 20 -19.29 -4.35 16.55
C LEU A 20 -19.19 -5.67 17.33
N MET A 21 -18.10 -6.43 17.15
CA MET A 21 -17.93 -7.75 17.72
C MET A 21 -17.25 -7.71 19.09
N PRO A 22 -17.53 -8.67 19.99
CA PRO A 22 -16.80 -8.84 21.23
C PRO A 22 -15.34 -9.23 20.98
N LEU A 23 -14.44 -8.90 21.93
CA LEU A 23 -12.99 -9.08 21.78
C LEU A 23 -12.56 -10.50 21.41
N SER A 24 -13.21 -11.51 22.00
CA SER A 24 -12.91 -12.94 21.73
C SER A 24 -13.16 -13.29 20.27
N LEU A 25 -14.32 -12.92 19.73
CA LEU A 25 -14.70 -13.19 18.34
C LEU A 25 -13.82 -12.38 17.36
N ARG A 26 -13.52 -11.13 17.70
CA ARG A 26 -12.65 -10.25 16.91
C ARG A 26 -11.26 -10.86 16.71
N ARG A 27 -10.66 -11.41 17.76
CA ARG A 27 -9.34 -12.06 17.70
C ARG A 27 -9.30 -13.28 16.78
N ILE A 28 -10.40 -13.99 16.67
CA ILE A 28 -10.52 -15.16 15.79
C ILE A 28 -10.77 -14.71 14.35
N LEU A 29 -11.72 -13.80 14.14
CA LEU A 29 -12.13 -13.39 12.79
C LEU A 29 -11.10 -12.50 12.08
N LEU A 30 -10.35 -11.69 12.84
CA LEU A 30 -9.37 -10.78 12.27
C LEU A 30 -8.40 -11.46 11.28
N PRO A 31 -7.72 -12.58 11.58
CA PRO A 31 -6.89 -13.28 10.60
C PRO A 31 -7.69 -14.13 9.59
N ILE A 32 -8.91 -14.54 9.90
CA ILE A 32 -9.74 -15.37 9.00
C ILE A 32 -10.25 -14.55 7.82
N ILE A 33 -10.60 -13.26 8.02
CA ILE A 33 -11.15 -12.40 6.96
C ILE A 33 -10.22 -12.30 5.73
N PRO A 34 -8.91 -12.03 5.86
CA PRO A 34 -8.01 -12.04 4.71
C PRO A 34 -7.91 -13.41 4.02
N LEU A 35 -8.03 -14.52 4.76
CA LEU A 35 -8.03 -15.87 4.18
C LEU A 35 -9.30 -16.12 3.35
N ILE A 36 -10.45 -15.62 3.79
CA ILE A 36 -11.69 -15.68 2.99
C ILE A 36 -11.51 -14.90 1.68
N GLY A 37 -10.91 -13.71 1.73
CA GLY A 37 -10.60 -12.93 0.53
C GLY A 37 -9.60 -13.63 -0.38
N LEU A 38 -8.57 -14.27 0.18
CA LEU A 38 -7.59 -15.07 -0.58
C LEU A 38 -8.27 -16.23 -1.31
N TRP A 39 -9.18 -16.93 -0.63
CA TRP A 39 -9.99 -18.00 -1.20
C TRP A 39 -10.88 -17.49 -2.33
N ASN A 40 -11.52 -16.33 -2.14
CA ASN A 40 -12.34 -15.70 -3.17
C ASN A 40 -11.54 -15.44 -4.46
N ILE A 41 -10.35 -14.85 -4.35
CA ILE A 41 -9.47 -14.61 -5.51
C ILE A 41 -9.01 -15.91 -6.16
N TYR A 42 -8.70 -16.94 -5.36
CA TYR A 42 -8.28 -18.24 -5.88
C TYR A 42 -9.36 -18.89 -6.77
N MET A 43 -10.63 -18.69 -6.42
CA MET A 43 -11.78 -19.20 -7.16
C MET A 43 -12.17 -18.33 -8.38
N MET A 44 -11.62 -17.11 -8.49
CA MET A 44 -11.95 -16.21 -9.60
C MET A 44 -11.38 -16.71 -10.94
N PRO A 45 -12.17 -16.64 -12.02
CA PRO A 45 -11.68 -16.91 -13.35
C PRO A 45 -10.61 -15.88 -13.77
N GLN A 46 -9.62 -16.33 -14.53
CA GLN A 46 -8.73 -15.39 -15.23
C GLN A 46 -9.53 -14.64 -16.30
N SER A 47 -9.20 -13.36 -16.49
CA SER A 47 -9.90 -12.48 -17.44
C SER A 47 -11.38 -12.22 -17.12
N TYR A 48 -11.73 -12.21 -15.82
CA TYR A 48 -13.05 -11.80 -15.35
C TYR A 48 -13.17 -10.28 -15.36
N HIS A 49 -14.29 -9.77 -15.83
CA HIS A 49 -14.65 -8.35 -15.83
C HIS A 49 -16.04 -8.17 -15.24
N GLU A 50 -16.19 -7.20 -14.34
CA GLU A 50 -17.48 -6.82 -13.80
C GLU A 50 -17.69 -5.33 -14.04
N THR A 51 -18.80 -4.98 -14.68
CA THR A 51 -19.15 -3.61 -15.00
C THR A 51 -20.36 -3.14 -14.19
N LEU A 52 -20.35 -1.88 -13.82
CA LEU A 52 -21.43 -1.19 -13.11
C LEU A 52 -21.72 0.14 -13.80
N THR A 53 -22.97 0.38 -14.15
CA THR A 53 -23.40 1.70 -14.65
C THR A 53 -23.75 2.62 -13.47
N LEU A 54 -22.97 3.69 -13.31
CA LEU A 54 -23.16 4.68 -12.26
C LEU A 54 -23.13 6.09 -12.85
N ALA A 55 -24.17 6.88 -12.61
CA ALA A 55 -24.29 8.28 -13.09
C ALA A 55 -24.05 8.46 -14.60
N GLY A 56 -24.41 7.46 -15.41
CA GLY A 56 -24.23 7.47 -16.87
C GLY A 56 -22.86 7.00 -17.36
N PHE A 57 -21.96 6.62 -16.45
CA PHE A 57 -20.68 6.02 -16.78
C PHE A 57 -20.74 4.50 -16.62
N GLU A 58 -20.20 3.78 -17.60
CA GLU A 58 -19.96 2.34 -17.47
C GLU A 58 -18.57 2.12 -16.85
N LEU A 59 -18.57 1.70 -15.58
CA LEU A 59 -17.35 1.48 -14.80
C LEU A 59 -17.01 0.00 -14.82
N ASN A 60 -15.74 -0.32 -15.06
CA ASN A 60 -15.20 -1.66 -14.93
C ASN A 60 -14.65 -1.84 -13.51
N ILE A 61 -15.54 -2.21 -12.58
CA ILE A 61 -15.23 -2.25 -11.14
C ILE A 61 -14.31 -3.41 -10.76
N VAL A 62 -14.30 -4.49 -11.54
CA VAL A 62 -13.37 -5.61 -11.36
C VAL A 62 -12.76 -6.01 -12.69
N ARG A 63 -11.43 -6.07 -12.73
CA ARG A 63 -10.67 -6.67 -13.83
C ARG A 63 -9.63 -7.63 -13.28
N THR A 64 -9.70 -8.89 -13.68
CA THR A 64 -8.71 -9.90 -13.32
C THR A 64 -7.75 -10.16 -14.49
N ASP A 65 -6.47 -10.01 -14.21
CA ASP A 65 -5.36 -10.40 -15.08
C ASP A 65 -4.17 -10.86 -14.22
N LYS A 66 -3.09 -11.31 -14.85
CA LYS A 66 -1.91 -11.83 -14.13
C LYS A 66 -1.35 -10.83 -13.13
N LEU A 67 -1.33 -9.53 -13.48
CA LEU A 67 -0.78 -8.47 -12.63
C LEU A 67 -1.70 -8.20 -11.43
N SER A 68 -3.01 -8.02 -11.66
CA SER A 68 -3.98 -7.78 -10.58
C SER A 68 -4.09 -8.97 -9.62
N LEU A 69 -4.10 -10.21 -10.16
CA LEU A 69 -4.13 -11.42 -9.33
C LEU A 69 -2.88 -11.54 -8.45
N LEU A 70 -1.68 -11.28 -8.98
CA LEU A 70 -0.44 -11.35 -8.20
C LEU A 70 -0.46 -10.37 -7.03
N PHE A 71 -0.83 -9.10 -7.28
CA PHE A 71 -0.96 -8.11 -6.21
C PHE A 71 -2.14 -8.41 -5.28
N GLY A 72 -3.22 -8.98 -5.79
CA GLY A 72 -4.34 -9.45 -5.00
C GLY A 72 -3.92 -10.53 -3.98
N TYR A 73 -3.20 -11.56 -4.42
CA TYR A 73 -2.61 -12.56 -3.54
C TYR A 73 -1.66 -11.94 -2.51
N LEU A 74 -0.75 -11.08 -2.98
CA LEU A 74 0.20 -10.39 -2.11
C LEU A 74 -0.49 -9.62 -0.98
N PHE A 75 -1.52 -8.83 -1.32
CA PHE A 75 -2.20 -7.98 -0.35
C PHE A 75 -3.05 -8.78 0.66
N HIS A 76 -3.64 -9.91 0.25
CA HIS A 76 -4.32 -10.77 1.20
C HIS A 76 -3.35 -11.48 2.13
N ILE A 77 -2.20 -11.96 1.62
CA ILE A 77 -1.14 -12.56 2.46
C ILE A 77 -0.59 -11.51 3.44
N ALA A 78 -0.27 -10.30 2.97
CA ALA A 78 0.18 -9.21 3.82
C ALA A 78 -0.87 -8.83 4.89
N GLY A 79 -2.14 -8.73 4.48
CA GLY A 79 -3.26 -8.48 5.37
C GLY A 79 -3.41 -9.58 6.43
N PHE A 80 -3.24 -10.84 6.07
CA PHE A 80 -3.26 -11.97 6.99
C PHE A 80 -2.13 -11.90 8.01
N LEU A 81 -0.89 -11.67 7.57
CA LEU A 81 0.28 -11.55 8.46
C LEU A 81 0.14 -10.37 9.41
N ALA A 82 -0.29 -9.19 8.90
CA ALA A 82 -0.53 -8.01 9.71
C ALA A 82 -1.70 -8.22 10.70
N ALA A 83 -2.74 -8.96 10.31
CA ALA A 83 -3.85 -9.35 11.17
C ALA A 83 -3.38 -10.25 12.32
N ILE A 84 -2.59 -11.28 12.06
CA ILE A 84 -2.00 -12.14 13.11
C ILE A 84 -1.18 -11.30 14.09
N TYR A 85 -0.31 -10.43 13.58
CA TYR A 85 0.51 -9.56 14.41
C TYR A 85 -0.32 -8.61 15.29
N SER A 86 -1.56 -8.31 14.87
CA SER A 86 -2.48 -7.39 15.55
C SER A 86 -3.49 -8.06 16.50
N VAL A 87 -3.52 -9.39 16.61
CA VAL A 87 -4.51 -10.14 17.43
C VAL A 87 -4.49 -9.72 18.91
N HIS A 88 -3.33 -9.31 19.43
CA HIS A 88 -3.17 -8.90 20.82
C HIS A 88 -3.84 -7.54 21.15
N LEU A 89 -4.19 -6.75 20.15
CA LEU A 89 -4.77 -5.43 20.34
C LEU A 89 -6.17 -5.50 20.97
N LYS A 90 -6.40 -4.65 21.97
CA LYS A 90 -7.73 -4.46 22.59
C LYS A 90 -8.53 -3.37 21.87
N ASP A 91 -7.84 -2.46 21.17
CA ASP A 91 -8.47 -1.40 20.39
C ASP A 91 -9.40 -1.97 19.30
N ARG A 92 -10.48 -1.25 19.03
CA ARG A 92 -11.48 -1.66 18.03
C ARG A 92 -11.22 -1.05 16.67
N LEU A 93 -10.74 0.19 16.66
CA LEU A 93 -10.61 0.98 15.43
C LEU A 93 -9.38 0.58 14.62
N GLN A 94 -8.24 0.34 15.27
CA GLN A 94 -7.00 0.08 14.55
C GLN A 94 -7.03 -1.21 13.71
N PRO A 95 -7.45 -2.40 14.21
CA PRO A 95 -7.59 -3.58 13.38
C PRO A 95 -8.64 -3.42 12.28
N SER A 96 -9.75 -2.73 12.58
CA SER A 96 -10.82 -2.44 11.63
C SER A 96 -10.32 -1.60 10.46
N THR A 97 -9.70 -0.46 10.75
CA THR A 97 -9.14 0.42 9.71
C THR A 97 -7.98 -0.25 8.96
N GLY A 98 -7.25 -1.18 9.60
CA GLY A 98 -6.24 -2.02 8.95
C GLY A 98 -6.85 -2.92 7.86
N LEU A 99 -7.98 -3.58 8.14
CA LEU A 99 -8.70 -4.37 7.13
C LEU A 99 -9.32 -3.50 6.04
N LEU A 100 -9.90 -2.34 6.39
CA LEU A 100 -10.42 -1.40 5.40
C LEU A 100 -9.32 -0.90 4.48
N TYR A 101 -8.14 -0.62 5.01
CA TYR A 101 -6.97 -0.21 4.27
C TYR A 101 -6.48 -1.30 3.31
N ALA A 102 -6.37 -2.54 3.78
CA ALA A 102 -6.05 -3.68 2.93
C ALA A 102 -7.11 -3.90 1.84
N GLY A 103 -8.40 -3.80 2.16
CA GLY A 103 -9.50 -3.90 1.21
C GLY A 103 -9.47 -2.80 0.15
N SER A 104 -9.13 -1.57 0.55
CA SER A 104 -8.96 -0.45 -0.39
C SER A 104 -7.81 -0.69 -1.36
N ALA A 105 -6.68 -1.26 -0.89
CA ALA A 105 -5.57 -1.63 -1.74
C ALA A 105 -5.95 -2.74 -2.74
N VAL A 106 -6.68 -3.76 -2.27
CA VAL A 106 -7.21 -4.82 -3.14
C VAL A 106 -8.17 -4.23 -4.18
N GLY A 107 -9.10 -3.35 -3.78
CA GLY A 107 -9.99 -2.69 -4.72
C GLY A 107 -9.25 -1.89 -5.80
N ALA A 108 -8.21 -1.18 -5.42
CA ALA A 108 -7.38 -0.40 -6.36
C ALA A 108 -6.67 -1.28 -7.40
N VAL A 109 -6.16 -2.47 -7.02
CA VAL A 109 -5.45 -3.35 -7.97
C VAL A 109 -6.38 -4.15 -8.87
N PHE A 110 -7.65 -4.30 -8.50
CA PHE A 110 -8.66 -4.91 -9.36
C PHE A 110 -9.46 -3.89 -10.18
N ALA A 111 -9.29 -2.59 -9.94
CA ALA A 111 -9.95 -1.54 -10.72
C ALA A 111 -9.58 -1.64 -12.22
N GLY A 112 -10.59 -1.74 -13.08
CA GLY A 112 -10.43 -1.80 -14.53
C GLY A 112 -10.45 -0.42 -15.20
N ASP A 113 -10.90 0.61 -14.47
CA ASP A 113 -10.99 1.99 -14.95
C ASP A 113 -10.38 2.99 -13.95
N LEU A 114 -10.09 4.19 -14.41
CA LEU A 114 -9.43 5.26 -13.66
C LEU A 114 -10.32 5.84 -12.54
N LEU A 115 -11.64 5.85 -12.72
CA LEU A 115 -12.55 6.39 -11.72
C LEU A 115 -12.73 5.40 -10.55
N THR A 116 -12.87 4.11 -10.85
CA THR A 116 -12.85 3.05 -9.83
C THR A 116 -11.51 3.05 -9.08
N LEU A 117 -10.39 3.18 -9.80
CA LEU A 117 -9.08 3.34 -9.18
C LEU A 117 -9.05 4.54 -8.22
N PHE A 118 -9.56 5.71 -8.64
CA PHE A 118 -9.61 6.92 -7.81
C PHE A 118 -10.41 6.70 -6.52
N ILE A 119 -11.59 6.05 -6.60
CA ILE A 119 -12.41 5.78 -5.41
C ILE A 119 -11.63 4.97 -4.37
N PHE A 120 -11.00 3.88 -4.80
CA PHE A 120 -10.20 3.05 -3.89
C PHE A 120 -8.88 3.74 -3.46
N TRP A 121 -8.33 4.63 -4.31
CA TRP A 121 -7.16 5.44 -4.02
C TRP A 121 -7.38 6.42 -2.86
N GLU A 122 -8.55 7.06 -2.83
CA GLU A 122 -8.95 7.93 -1.72
C GLU A 122 -9.31 7.14 -0.46
N LEU A 123 -10.05 6.04 -0.61
CA LEU A 123 -10.37 5.18 0.51
C LEU A 123 -9.10 4.63 1.19
N LEU A 124 -8.07 4.30 0.38
CA LEU A 124 -6.75 3.92 0.85
C LEU A 124 -6.08 5.03 1.70
N ALA A 125 -6.17 6.28 1.28
CA ALA A 125 -5.61 7.43 2.01
C ALA A 125 -6.31 7.63 3.36
N ILE A 126 -7.65 7.64 3.34
CA ILE A 126 -8.47 7.86 4.53
C ILE A 126 -8.28 6.74 5.56
N THR A 127 -8.30 5.48 5.11
CA THR A 127 -8.21 4.33 6.03
C THR A 127 -6.81 4.16 6.63
N SER A 128 -5.76 4.51 5.87
CA SER A 128 -4.38 4.38 6.31
C SER A 128 -3.98 5.40 7.39
N VAL A 129 -4.50 6.63 7.36
CA VAL A 129 -4.12 7.66 8.34
C VAL A 129 -4.51 7.26 9.78
N PHE A 130 -5.56 6.46 9.94
CA PHE A 130 -5.94 5.95 11.26
C PHE A 130 -4.88 5.04 11.88
N GLN A 131 -4.03 4.39 11.08
CA GLN A 131 -2.90 3.60 11.60
C GLN A 131 -1.84 4.49 12.25
N ILE A 132 -1.70 5.74 11.80
CA ILE A 132 -0.79 6.75 12.36
C ILE A 132 -1.44 7.34 13.62
N TRP A 133 -2.70 7.79 13.53
CA TRP A 133 -3.42 8.41 14.65
C TRP A 133 -3.70 7.46 15.81
N ALA A 134 -3.65 6.15 15.58
CA ALA A 134 -3.79 5.15 16.64
C ALA A 134 -2.71 5.24 17.73
N SER A 135 -1.57 5.88 17.47
CA SER A 135 -0.54 6.20 18.47
C SER A 135 -0.99 7.24 19.50
N LYS A 136 -2.01 8.05 19.19
CA LYS A 136 -2.60 9.07 20.10
C LYS A 136 -1.60 10.08 20.66
N THR A 137 -0.49 10.34 19.95
CA THR A 137 0.50 11.36 20.33
C THR A 137 0.27 12.64 19.53
N PRO A 138 0.60 13.84 20.06
CA PRO A 138 0.53 15.09 19.30
C PRO A 138 1.36 15.03 18.01
N LYS A 139 2.50 14.35 18.05
CA LYS A 139 3.40 14.18 16.93
C LYS A 139 2.76 13.29 15.83
N ALA A 140 2.13 12.17 16.24
CA ALA A 140 1.38 11.32 15.32
C ALA A 140 0.18 12.04 14.69
N THR A 141 -0.51 12.90 15.45
CA THR A 141 -1.62 13.70 14.93
C THR A 141 -1.12 14.68 13.86
N ALA A 142 -0.05 15.41 14.14
CA ALA A 142 0.52 16.38 13.20
C ALA A 142 1.10 15.71 11.95
N SER A 143 1.83 14.59 12.09
CA SER A 143 2.39 13.86 10.95
C SER A 143 1.30 13.19 10.12
N GLY A 144 0.27 12.62 10.75
CA GLY A 144 -0.88 12.04 10.08
C GLY A 144 -1.68 13.07 9.27
N MET A 145 -1.78 14.32 9.76
CA MET A 145 -2.41 15.40 9.00
C MET A 145 -1.60 15.74 7.74
N ARG A 146 -0.27 15.87 7.83
CA ARG A 146 0.59 16.09 6.65
C ARG A 146 0.51 14.92 5.67
N TYR A 147 0.53 13.69 6.20
CA TYR A 147 0.31 12.48 5.42
C TYR A 147 -0.99 12.53 4.62
N LEU A 148 -2.11 12.84 5.28
CA LEU A 148 -3.42 12.91 4.67
C LEU A 148 -3.49 13.98 3.58
N LEU A 149 -2.94 15.18 3.83
CA LEU A 149 -2.88 16.26 2.84
C LEU A 149 -2.11 15.86 1.59
N MET A 150 -0.96 15.20 1.75
CA MET A 150 -0.17 14.69 0.61
C MET A 150 -0.95 13.66 -0.20
N HIS A 151 -1.66 12.76 0.48
CA HIS A 151 -2.41 11.69 -0.20
C HIS A 151 -3.70 12.18 -0.86
N ILE A 152 -4.40 13.18 -0.28
CA ILE A 152 -5.52 13.87 -0.92
C ILE A 152 -5.03 14.63 -2.15
N SER A 153 -3.89 15.33 -2.07
CA SER A 153 -3.30 16.01 -3.24
C SER A 153 -2.98 15.02 -4.36
N SER A 154 -2.47 13.84 -4.03
CA SER A 154 -2.28 12.74 -4.99
C SER A 154 -3.57 12.34 -5.69
N GLY A 155 -4.65 12.16 -4.91
CA GLY A 155 -5.96 11.79 -5.46
C GLY A 155 -6.58 12.91 -6.30
N LEU A 156 -6.44 14.17 -5.91
CA LEU A 156 -6.91 15.30 -6.70
C LEU A 156 -6.22 15.35 -8.08
N LEU A 157 -4.91 15.15 -8.13
CA LEU A 157 -4.16 15.08 -9.39
C LEU A 157 -4.64 13.90 -10.25
N LEU A 158 -4.85 12.74 -9.65
CA LEU A 158 -5.40 11.56 -10.32
C LEU A 158 -6.80 11.87 -10.89
N LEU A 159 -7.68 12.49 -10.11
CA LEU A 159 -9.05 12.83 -10.54
C LEU A 159 -9.05 13.86 -11.66
N ILE A 160 -8.31 14.96 -11.52
CA ILE A 160 -8.21 15.99 -12.57
C ILE A 160 -7.67 15.36 -13.85
N GLY A 161 -6.61 14.57 -13.75
CA GLY A 161 -6.05 13.86 -14.89
C GLY A 161 -7.07 12.89 -15.53
N THR A 162 -7.85 12.17 -14.72
CA THR A 162 -8.92 11.26 -15.19
C THR A 162 -10.02 12.01 -15.95
N ILE A 163 -10.47 13.15 -15.45
CA ILE A 163 -11.49 13.98 -16.11
C ILE A 163 -10.98 14.48 -17.46
N LEU A 164 -9.75 15.02 -17.50
CA LEU A 164 -9.14 15.47 -18.74
C LEU A 164 -8.91 14.33 -19.73
N TYR A 165 -8.53 13.17 -19.24
CA TYR A 165 -8.34 11.96 -20.06
C TYR A 165 -9.66 11.50 -20.69
N TYR A 166 -10.74 11.47 -19.90
CA TYR A 166 -12.07 11.13 -20.40
C TYR A 166 -12.54 12.10 -21.46
N ASN A 167 -12.39 13.42 -21.22
CA ASN A 167 -12.80 14.44 -22.17
C ASN A 167 -12.08 14.34 -23.53
N SER A 168 -10.83 13.85 -23.52
CA SER A 168 -10.03 13.74 -24.75
C SER A 168 -10.21 12.39 -25.47
N ASN A 169 -10.48 11.30 -24.74
CA ASN A 169 -10.46 9.95 -25.28
C ASN A 169 -11.83 9.23 -25.21
N ASN A 170 -12.83 9.80 -24.55
CA ASN A 170 -14.15 9.18 -24.30
C ASN A 170 -14.08 7.80 -23.65
N THR A 171 -13.03 7.51 -22.89
CA THR A 171 -12.84 6.25 -22.17
C THR A 171 -12.23 6.49 -20.81
N LEU A 172 -12.62 5.66 -19.82
CA LEU A 172 -12.02 5.63 -18.48
C LEU A 172 -11.12 4.42 -18.27
N THR A 173 -10.98 3.55 -19.27
CA THR A 173 -10.25 2.28 -19.15
C THR A 173 -8.82 2.50 -18.70
N PHE A 174 -8.42 1.82 -17.63
CA PHE A 174 -7.07 1.90 -17.08
C PHE A 174 -6.14 0.89 -17.77
N THR A 175 -5.47 1.34 -18.82
CA THR A 175 -4.47 0.59 -19.60
C THR A 175 -3.14 1.34 -19.60
N HIS A 176 -2.25 1.05 -20.52
CA HIS A 176 -1.04 1.83 -20.73
C HIS A 176 -1.40 3.25 -21.19
N LEU A 177 -0.95 4.25 -20.43
CA LEU A 177 -1.31 5.66 -20.61
C LEU A 177 -0.22 6.48 -21.32
N GLY A 178 1.06 6.20 -20.99
CA GLY A 178 2.19 7.02 -21.45
C GLY A 178 2.21 8.42 -20.83
N LEU A 179 3.12 9.30 -21.30
CA LEU A 179 3.26 10.70 -20.84
C LEU A 179 2.93 11.74 -21.92
N GLY A 180 2.25 11.34 -23.00
CA GLY A 180 2.04 12.17 -24.18
C GLY A 180 1.05 13.34 -24.02
N SER A 181 0.30 13.41 -22.92
CA SER A 181 -0.71 14.44 -22.68
C SER A 181 -0.67 14.98 -21.26
N LEU A 182 -1.20 16.19 -21.06
CA LEU A 182 -1.31 16.78 -19.70
C LEU A 182 -2.14 15.87 -18.77
N SER A 183 -3.20 15.24 -19.27
CA SER A 183 -4.03 14.34 -18.49
C SER A 183 -3.24 13.15 -17.92
N THR A 184 -2.45 12.49 -18.76
CA THR A 184 -1.62 11.36 -18.35
C THR A 184 -0.44 11.76 -17.47
N GLN A 185 0.11 12.98 -17.65
CA GLN A 185 1.15 13.53 -16.77
C GLN A 185 0.60 13.83 -15.36
N LEU A 186 -0.62 14.34 -15.24
CA LEU A 186 -1.26 14.58 -13.94
C LEU A 186 -1.56 13.26 -13.21
N ILE A 187 -2.05 12.25 -13.93
CA ILE A 187 -2.24 10.89 -13.38
C ILE A 187 -0.90 10.33 -12.89
N PHE A 188 0.16 10.45 -13.70
CA PHE A 188 1.51 10.01 -13.36
C PHE A 188 2.03 10.68 -12.08
N LEU A 189 1.88 11.99 -11.97
CA LEU A 189 2.30 12.74 -10.79
C LEU A 189 1.49 12.33 -9.55
N GLY A 190 0.17 12.15 -9.69
CA GLY A 190 -0.68 11.65 -8.62
C GLY A 190 -0.22 10.28 -8.11
N ILE A 191 0.11 9.34 -9.00
CA ILE A 191 0.66 8.04 -8.64
C ILE A 191 2.05 8.20 -8.02
N GLY A 192 2.90 9.08 -8.57
CA GLY A 192 4.25 9.35 -8.10
C GLY A 192 4.32 9.83 -6.64
N ILE A 193 3.37 10.66 -6.20
CA ILE A 193 3.26 11.09 -4.80
C ILE A 193 3.10 9.87 -3.87
N LYS A 194 2.18 8.95 -4.17
CA LYS A 194 2.01 7.72 -3.36
C LYS A 194 3.16 6.72 -3.53
N CYS A 195 3.88 6.79 -4.64
CA CYS A 195 5.10 6.03 -4.87
C CYS A 195 6.33 6.60 -4.13
N ALA A 196 6.17 7.75 -3.47
CA ALA A 196 7.25 8.46 -2.78
C ALA A 196 8.37 8.92 -3.73
N PHE A 197 8.04 9.47 -4.89
CA PHE A 197 9.00 10.06 -5.83
C PHE A 197 9.87 11.12 -5.15
N PRO A 198 11.08 11.40 -5.66
CA PRO A 198 11.92 12.46 -5.14
C PRO A 198 11.13 13.76 -4.97
N LEU A 199 11.40 14.51 -3.92
CA LEU A 199 10.68 15.69 -3.42
C LEU A 199 9.33 15.38 -2.74
N PHE A 200 8.64 14.30 -3.08
CA PHE A 200 7.35 13.92 -2.50
C PHE A 200 7.43 12.76 -1.48
N HIS A 201 8.61 12.34 -1.09
CA HIS A 201 8.85 11.16 -0.24
C HIS A 201 8.73 11.42 1.27
N THR A 202 8.75 12.66 1.71
CA THR A 202 8.87 13.04 3.14
C THR A 202 7.72 12.50 4.00
N TRP A 203 6.52 12.39 3.44
CA TRP A 203 5.37 11.84 4.14
C TRP A 203 5.62 10.42 4.70
N LEU A 204 6.43 9.60 4.02
CA LEU A 204 6.72 8.23 4.43
C LEU A 204 7.62 8.21 5.67
N VAL A 205 8.76 8.90 5.60
CA VAL A 205 9.77 8.91 6.69
C VAL A 205 9.32 9.73 7.90
N ASP A 206 8.36 10.66 7.73
CA ASP A 206 7.80 11.45 8.83
C ASP A 206 6.66 10.71 9.55
N SER A 207 5.86 9.90 8.82
CA SER A 207 4.61 9.37 9.37
C SER A 207 4.72 7.93 9.84
N TYR A 208 5.48 7.08 9.14
CA TYR A 208 5.58 5.66 9.50
C TYR A 208 6.22 5.42 10.88
N PRO A 209 7.27 6.16 11.29
CA PRO A 209 7.82 6.02 12.63
C PRO A 209 6.86 6.46 13.74
N GLU A 210 5.91 7.34 13.43
CA GLU A 210 4.92 7.85 14.41
C GLU A 210 3.70 6.92 14.56
N ALA A 211 3.50 5.96 13.65
CA ALA A 211 2.44 4.98 13.75
C ALA A 211 2.69 3.98 14.90
N THR A 212 1.66 3.28 15.35
CA THR A 212 1.84 2.18 16.30
C THR A 212 2.70 1.05 15.69
N PRO A 213 3.32 0.18 16.48
CA PRO A 213 4.06 -0.98 15.96
C PRO A 213 3.27 -1.81 14.95
N THR A 214 2.00 -2.08 15.23
CA THR A 214 1.10 -2.82 14.33
C THR A 214 0.66 -1.98 13.13
N GLY A 215 0.40 -0.68 13.35
CA GLY A 215 0.04 0.25 12.28
C GLY A 215 1.13 0.37 11.22
N THR A 216 2.40 0.39 11.63
CA THR A 216 3.53 0.48 10.68
C THR A 216 3.61 -0.77 9.77
N VAL A 217 3.26 -1.96 10.28
CA VAL A 217 3.22 -3.18 9.47
C VAL A 217 2.18 -3.06 8.36
N PHE A 218 0.97 -2.57 8.66
CA PHE A 218 -0.04 -2.28 7.65
C PHE A 218 0.44 -1.22 6.65
N LEU A 219 0.98 -0.10 7.14
CA LEU A 219 1.44 1.01 6.28
C LEU A 219 2.54 0.58 5.32
N SER A 220 3.46 -0.30 5.74
CA SER A 220 4.56 -0.77 4.90
C SER A 220 4.11 -1.63 3.71
N SER A 221 2.92 -2.23 3.78
CA SER A 221 2.49 -3.27 2.87
C SER A 221 1.68 -2.76 1.67
N PHE A 222 0.88 -1.68 1.80
CA PHE A 222 -0.17 -1.40 0.82
C PHE A 222 0.07 -0.16 -0.03
N THR A 223 0.16 1.06 0.56
CA THR A 223 0.12 2.32 -0.20
C THR A 223 1.15 2.39 -1.33
N THR A 224 2.42 2.19 -1.01
CA THR A 224 3.50 2.31 -1.99
C THR A 224 3.44 1.22 -3.05
N LYS A 225 3.02 0.01 -2.70
CA LYS A 225 2.90 -1.13 -3.60
C LYS A 225 1.70 -1.00 -4.54
N THR A 226 0.59 -0.41 -4.07
CA THR A 226 -0.52 -0.02 -4.94
C THR A 226 -0.07 1.01 -5.98
N ALA A 227 0.79 1.96 -5.59
CA ALA A 227 1.37 2.91 -6.54
C ALA A 227 2.33 2.24 -7.54
N VAL A 228 3.17 1.30 -7.09
CA VAL A 228 4.04 0.47 -7.96
C VAL A 228 3.19 -0.33 -8.97
N TYR A 229 2.08 -0.95 -8.51
CA TYR A 229 1.12 -1.60 -9.40
C TYR A 229 0.58 -0.66 -10.48
N ALA A 230 0.15 0.55 -10.06
CA ALA A 230 -0.41 1.54 -10.98
C ALA A 230 0.62 2.03 -12.01
N LEU A 231 1.90 2.20 -11.61
CA LEU A 231 3.00 2.51 -12.53
C LEU A 231 3.25 1.35 -13.51
N ALA A 232 3.30 0.11 -13.02
CA ALA A 232 3.52 -1.07 -13.87
C ALA A 232 2.42 -1.24 -14.92
N ARG A 233 1.17 -0.87 -14.59
CA ARG A 233 0.05 -0.93 -15.51
C ARG A 233 -0.01 0.23 -16.50
N GLY A 234 0.16 1.45 -16.01
CA GLY A 234 -0.06 2.65 -16.80
C GLY A 234 1.16 3.19 -17.52
N TYR A 235 2.37 2.88 -17.02
CA TYR A 235 3.58 3.59 -17.41
C TYR A 235 4.81 2.69 -17.61
N ALA A 236 4.63 1.41 -17.88
CA ALA A 236 5.75 0.53 -18.18
C ALA A 236 6.49 0.95 -19.45
N GLY A 237 7.83 0.95 -19.42
CA GLY A 237 8.67 1.33 -20.56
C GLY A 237 8.90 2.83 -20.72
N ILE A 238 8.58 3.64 -19.71
CA ILE A 238 8.81 5.09 -19.73
C ILE A 238 10.19 5.41 -19.18
N GLU A 239 11.04 6.02 -19.98
CA GLU A 239 12.45 6.29 -19.64
C GLU A 239 12.59 7.16 -18.40
N GLU A 240 11.72 8.14 -18.18
CA GLU A 240 11.70 9.01 -17.00
C GLU A 240 11.64 8.23 -15.70
N LEU A 241 10.98 7.06 -15.69
CA LEU A 241 10.94 6.18 -14.52
C LEU A 241 12.31 5.60 -14.18
N ILE A 242 13.20 5.39 -15.16
CA ILE A 242 14.55 4.90 -14.92
C ILE A 242 15.33 5.95 -14.11
N TRP A 243 15.25 7.21 -14.49
CA TRP A 243 15.95 8.31 -13.80
C TRP A 243 15.35 8.58 -12.42
N ILE A 244 14.02 8.65 -12.32
CA ILE A 244 13.32 8.82 -11.05
C ILE A 244 13.63 7.67 -10.09
N GLY A 245 13.52 6.43 -10.57
CA GLY A 245 13.80 5.24 -9.77
C GLY A 245 15.27 5.14 -9.34
N SER A 246 16.22 5.52 -10.21
CA SER A 246 17.65 5.58 -9.88
C SER A 246 17.93 6.60 -8.77
N ALA A 247 17.32 7.78 -8.84
CA ALA A 247 17.40 8.76 -7.77
C ALA A 247 16.81 8.20 -6.46
N MET A 248 15.62 7.54 -6.51
CA MET A 248 15.00 6.89 -5.34
C MET A 248 15.84 5.76 -4.77
N ALA A 249 16.57 5.03 -5.60
CA ALA A 249 17.45 3.97 -5.14
C ALA A 249 18.71 4.52 -4.45
N MET A 250 19.16 5.71 -4.81
CA MET A 250 20.45 6.25 -4.36
C MET A 250 20.33 7.17 -3.14
N PHE A 251 19.51 8.23 -3.20
CA PHE A 251 19.53 9.28 -2.16
C PHE A 251 19.09 8.80 -0.76
N PRO A 252 18.12 7.88 -0.59
CA PRO A 252 17.67 7.49 0.75
C PRO A 252 18.75 6.74 1.55
N ILE A 253 19.70 6.10 0.87
CA ILE A 253 20.78 5.36 1.53
C ILE A 253 21.65 6.31 2.36
N PHE A 254 21.97 7.50 1.85
CA PHE A 254 22.76 8.49 2.60
C PHE A 254 22.05 8.92 3.89
N TYR A 255 20.74 9.12 3.83
CA TYR A 255 19.96 9.42 5.03
C TYR A 255 19.82 8.24 5.98
N ALA A 256 19.65 7.03 5.45
CA ALA A 256 19.53 5.82 6.26
C ALA A 256 20.82 5.54 7.08
N VAL A 257 22.01 5.85 6.51
CA VAL A 257 23.32 5.62 7.20
C VAL A 257 23.50 6.56 8.38
N ILE A 258 23.02 7.79 8.31
CA ILE A 258 23.18 8.79 9.38
C ILE A 258 22.01 8.80 10.37
N GLU A 259 20.92 8.10 10.07
CA GLU A 259 19.73 8.05 10.89
C GLU A 259 19.92 7.10 12.09
N ASN A 260 19.45 7.51 13.26
CA ASN A 260 19.55 6.72 14.49
C ASN A 260 18.22 6.03 14.87
N ASP A 261 17.09 6.56 14.44
CA ASP A 261 15.78 5.92 14.63
C ASP A 261 15.63 4.77 13.63
N LEU A 262 15.61 3.53 14.14
CA LEU A 262 15.56 2.31 13.31
C LEU A 262 14.29 2.22 12.45
N ARG A 263 13.17 2.80 12.88
CA ARG A 263 11.93 2.82 12.07
C ARG A 263 12.04 3.83 10.93
N ARG A 264 12.77 4.94 11.11
CA ARG A 264 13.09 5.89 10.05
C ARG A 264 14.09 5.28 9.06
N VAL A 265 15.09 4.56 9.55
CA VAL A 265 16.01 3.77 8.70
C VAL A 265 15.23 2.83 7.79
N LEU A 266 14.26 2.09 8.33
CA LEU A 266 13.39 1.23 7.53
C LEU A 266 12.54 2.02 6.53
N GLY A 267 12.08 3.22 6.89
CA GLY A 267 11.37 4.13 5.98
C GLY A 267 12.24 4.54 4.77
N TYR A 268 13.46 4.99 5.00
CA TYR A 268 14.41 5.29 3.92
C TYR A 268 14.73 4.07 3.07
N SER A 269 14.92 2.92 3.73
CA SER A 269 15.13 1.64 3.04
C SER A 269 13.92 1.23 2.18
N MET A 270 12.68 1.59 2.56
CA MET A 270 11.51 1.36 1.70
C MET A 270 11.59 2.18 0.41
N ILE A 271 11.92 3.47 0.50
CA ILE A 271 12.04 4.33 -0.69
C ILE A 271 13.11 3.79 -1.63
N ASN A 272 14.25 3.36 -1.08
CA ASN A 272 15.32 2.71 -1.84
C ASN A 272 14.82 1.47 -2.60
N GLN A 273 14.10 0.56 -1.95
CA GLN A 273 13.58 -0.65 -2.58
C GLN A 273 12.52 -0.33 -3.67
N ILE A 274 11.65 0.64 -3.41
CA ILE A 274 10.70 1.12 -4.41
C ILE A 274 11.44 1.69 -5.62
N GLY A 275 12.57 2.37 -5.42
CA GLY A 275 13.43 2.86 -6.51
C GLY A 275 13.83 1.77 -7.48
N PHE A 276 14.26 0.60 -7.00
CA PHE A 276 14.57 -0.55 -7.87
C PHE A 276 13.35 -1.04 -8.65
N MET A 277 12.16 -1.07 -8.02
CA MET A 277 10.92 -1.44 -8.70
C MET A 277 10.58 -0.44 -9.81
N VAL A 278 10.73 0.86 -9.52
CA VAL A 278 10.44 1.94 -10.49
C VAL A 278 11.40 1.89 -11.68
N VAL A 279 12.71 1.63 -11.45
CA VAL A 279 13.69 1.38 -12.54
C VAL A 279 13.25 0.18 -13.38
N GLY A 280 12.90 -0.94 -12.75
CA GLY A 280 12.46 -2.14 -13.48
C GLY A 280 11.21 -1.91 -14.32
N ILE A 281 10.26 -1.11 -13.84
CA ILE A 281 9.07 -0.71 -14.61
C ILE A 281 9.47 0.19 -15.77
N GLY A 282 10.40 1.14 -15.56
CA GLY A 282 10.89 2.04 -16.60
C GLY A 282 11.63 1.32 -17.73
N LEU A 283 12.29 0.19 -17.44
CA LEU A 283 12.91 -0.64 -18.47
C LEU A 283 11.90 -1.31 -19.41
N GLY A 284 10.61 -1.37 -19.04
CA GLY A 284 9.55 -1.86 -19.90
C GLY A 284 9.35 -3.37 -19.86
N GLU A 285 9.00 -3.95 -21.00
CA GLU A 285 8.59 -5.34 -21.13
C GLU A 285 9.66 -6.38 -20.73
N GLY A 286 9.24 -7.62 -20.53
CA GLY A 286 10.11 -8.74 -20.25
C GLY A 286 10.62 -8.79 -18.80
N MET A 287 11.93 -8.95 -18.60
CA MET A 287 12.52 -9.13 -17.27
C MET A 287 12.40 -7.89 -16.39
N GLY A 288 12.32 -6.67 -16.94
CA GLY A 288 12.24 -5.42 -16.17
C GLY A 288 10.98 -5.37 -15.31
N VAL A 289 9.81 -5.43 -15.94
CA VAL A 289 8.51 -5.38 -15.23
C VAL A 289 8.31 -6.63 -14.37
N ASN A 290 8.65 -7.83 -14.89
CA ASN A 290 8.51 -9.06 -14.11
C ASN A 290 9.42 -9.05 -12.86
N GLY A 291 10.65 -8.56 -13.00
CA GLY A 291 11.58 -8.39 -11.89
C GLY A 291 11.07 -7.38 -10.86
N ALA A 292 10.56 -6.23 -11.31
CA ALA A 292 9.96 -5.22 -10.43
C ALA A 292 8.78 -5.76 -9.62
N VAL A 293 7.89 -6.51 -10.28
CA VAL A 293 6.71 -7.11 -9.64
C VAL A 293 7.11 -8.22 -8.66
N ALA A 294 8.05 -9.08 -9.04
CA ALA A 294 8.60 -10.11 -8.12
C ALA A 294 9.29 -9.47 -6.92
N HIS A 295 10.04 -8.38 -7.15
CA HIS A 295 10.68 -7.63 -6.07
C HIS A 295 9.65 -6.96 -5.15
N ALA A 296 8.55 -6.41 -5.69
CA ALA A 296 7.46 -5.87 -4.90
C ALA A 296 6.82 -6.93 -3.99
N PHE A 297 6.63 -8.15 -4.50
CA PHE A 297 6.13 -9.27 -3.71
C PHE A 297 7.07 -9.59 -2.53
N ASN A 298 8.34 -9.77 -2.81
CA ASN A 298 9.35 -10.07 -1.80
C ASN A 298 9.49 -8.93 -0.77
N ASP A 299 9.49 -7.67 -1.25
CA ASP A 299 9.64 -6.49 -0.39
C ASP A 299 8.52 -6.36 0.64
N VAL A 300 7.27 -6.65 0.28
CA VAL A 300 6.16 -6.65 1.24
C VAL A 300 6.40 -7.66 2.36
N ILE A 301 6.88 -8.85 2.03
CA ILE A 301 7.08 -9.91 3.01
C ILE A 301 8.25 -9.58 3.94
N PHE A 302 9.44 -9.28 3.40
CA PHE A 302 10.60 -9.03 4.27
C PHE A 302 10.53 -7.68 4.99
N LYS A 303 9.95 -6.62 4.38
CA LYS A 303 9.71 -5.35 5.08
C LYS A 303 8.68 -5.50 6.17
N GLY A 304 7.59 -6.24 5.92
CA GLY A 304 6.61 -6.60 6.95
C GLY A 304 7.30 -7.25 8.16
N LEU A 305 8.17 -8.24 7.93
CA LEU A 305 8.94 -8.92 8.98
C LEU A 305 9.86 -7.93 9.73
N LEU A 306 10.58 -7.08 9.02
CA LEU A 306 11.47 -6.09 9.63
C LEU A 306 10.70 -5.09 10.52
N PHE A 307 9.55 -4.59 10.05
CA PHE A 307 8.71 -3.71 10.87
C PHE A 307 8.07 -4.44 12.06
N MET A 308 7.70 -5.72 11.92
CA MET A 308 7.25 -6.56 13.03
C MET A 308 8.35 -6.72 14.07
N SER A 309 9.58 -7.00 13.64
CA SER A 309 10.75 -7.15 14.51
C SER A 309 11.06 -5.84 15.26
N MET A 310 11.12 -4.72 14.54
CA MET A 310 11.34 -3.40 15.16
C MET A 310 10.18 -3.00 16.08
N GLY A 311 8.96 -3.34 15.72
CA GLY A 311 7.79 -3.14 16.57
C GLY A 311 7.85 -3.95 17.87
N ALA A 312 8.32 -5.19 17.81
CA ALA A 312 8.53 -6.04 18.98
C ALA A 312 9.64 -5.49 19.89
N VAL A 313 10.75 -4.97 19.31
CA VAL A 313 11.81 -4.29 20.06
C VAL A 313 11.25 -3.07 20.79
N LEU A 314 10.50 -2.20 20.08
CA LEU A 314 9.89 -1.02 20.68
C LEU A 314 8.93 -1.39 21.82
N LEU A 315 8.08 -2.39 21.62
CA LEU A 315 7.13 -2.85 22.63
C LEU A 315 7.84 -3.40 23.88
N ARG A 316 8.99 -4.07 23.72
CA ARG A 316 9.73 -4.69 24.82
C ARG A 316 10.63 -3.73 25.56
N THR A 317 11.28 -2.79 24.85
CA THR A 317 12.33 -1.92 25.40
C THR A 317 11.86 -0.48 25.63
N GLY A 318 10.81 -0.04 24.93
CA GLY A 318 10.38 1.36 24.87
C GLY A 318 11.36 2.27 24.09
N ARG A 319 12.35 1.71 23.41
CA ARG A 319 13.43 2.44 22.72
C ARG A 319 13.46 2.09 21.24
N MET A 320 13.91 3.05 20.45
CA MET A 320 13.94 2.93 18.99
C MET A 320 15.27 3.36 18.34
N ASN A 321 16.08 4.15 19.07
CA ASN A 321 17.38 4.60 18.59
C ASN A 321 18.40 3.46 18.67
N GLY A 322 19.16 3.25 17.60
CA GLY A 322 20.20 2.23 17.54
C GLY A 322 21.24 2.39 18.64
N SER A 323 21.61 3.64 18.99
CA SER A 323 22.55 3.94 20.08
C SER A 323 22.08 3.52 21.48
N ASP A 324 20.75 3.37 21.67
CA ASP A 324 20.16 3.01 22.97
C ASP A 324 19.92 1.50 23.11
N LEU A 325 20.22 0.73 22.07
CA LEU A 325 19.93 -0.70 21.96
C LEU A 325 21.23 -1.50 21.95
N GLY A 326 21.23 -2.63 22.66
CA GLY A 326 22.36 -3.56 22.68
C GLY A 326 22.00 -4.87 23.35
N GLY A 327 22.71 -5.95 22.96
CA GLY A 327 22.54 -7.27 23.58
C GLY A 327 21.17 -7.95 23.36
N LEU A 328 20.36 -7.48 22.42
CA LEU A 328 19.01 -7.96 22.17
C LEU A 328 18.94 -9.43 21.80
N TYR A 329 19.98 -9.97 21.17
CA TYR A 329 20.05 -11.40 20.82
C TYR A 329 19.93 -12.33 22.03
N LYS A 330 20.29 -11.87 23.25
CA LYS A 330 20.13 -12.64 24.49
C LYS A 330 18.70 -12.63 25.03
N SER A 331 18.02 -11.49 24.90
CA SER A 331 16.64 -11.28 25.43
C SER A 331 15.55 -11.55 24.42
N MET A 332 15.86 -11.45 23.13
CA MET A 332 14.92 -11.61 22.01
C MET A 332 15.55 -12.42 20.86
N PRO A 333 16.00 -13.68 21.10
CA PRO A 333 16.75 -14.45 20.10
C PRO A 333 15.96 -14.68 18.81
N TRP A 334 14.65 -14.93 18.90
CA TRP A 334 13.79 -15.16 17.74
C TRP A 334 13.48 -13.90 16.90
N THR A 335 13.70 -12.72 17.48
CA THR A 335 13.43 -11.44 16.80
C THR A 335 14.70 -10.90 16.14
N CYS A 336 15.86 -11.23 16.68
CA CYS A 336 17.16 -10.67 16.27
C CYS A 336 18.04 -11.69 15.50
N GLY A 337 17.64 -12.93 15.42
CA GLY A 337 18.28 -14.01 14.65
C GLY A 337 17.51 -14.28 13.39
#